data_01c33bf12d41069565eac3b2533e5d13
#
_entry.id   01c33bf12d41069565eac3b2533e5d13
#
_cell.length_a   1.000
_cell.length_b   1.000
_cell.length_c   1.000
_cell.angle_alpha   90.00
_cell.angle_beta   90.00
_cell.angle_gamma   90.00
#
_symmetry.space_group_name_H-M   'P 1'
#
loop_
_entity.id
_entity.type
_entity.pdbx_description
1 polymer ?
#
loop_
_entity_poly.entity_id
_entity_poly.type
_entity_poly.pdbx_seq_one_letter_code
_entity_poly.pdbx_strand_id
1 'polypeptide(L)'
;MNNFKEFYKRLNYARQAFLLAAVMLSMAACTTTSTTPTTSSEAPQLMFVQSADDFKVDAAAKTFKLVRMNQQTLYFSDRPQRIAGHLKMEDYLKEWTAKAGKDNFGEDPPNAVLSVYEPGQPDNTTAVVEINHPKIDGSDLIYSYKLIEGSLPDGGGATTLFIDSIGVGGGVGPGFHGVGVGRRGPGL
;
A
#
# COMPACT_ATOMS: atom_id res chain seq x y z
N MET A 1 24.38 -82.63 20.12
CA MET A 1 24.15 -82.31 18.69
C MET A 1 23.04 -81.30 18.45
N ASN A 2 22.29 -80.83 19.51
CA ASN A 2 21.20 -79.87 19.35
C ASN A 2 21.56 -78.39 19.48
N ASN A 3 22.64 -78.04 20.15
CA ASN A 3 23.01 -76.63 20.40
C ASN A 3 23.52 -75.91 19.12
N PHE A 4 24.01 -76.66 18.17
CA PHE A 4 24.56 -76.07 16.93
C PHE A 4 23.45 -75.63 15.96
N LYS A 5 22.33 -76.34 15.92
CA LYS A 5 21.15 -75.97 15.09
C LYS A 5 20.44 -74.72 15.63
N GLU A 6 20.37 -74.53 16.95
CA GLU A 6 19.78 -73.36 17.58
C GLU A 6 20.64 -72.11 17.39
N PHE A 7 21.96 -72.30 17.38
CA PHE A 7 22.89 -71.17 17.08
C PHE A 7 22.72 -70.61 15.67
N TYR A 8 22.62 -71.52 14.67
CA TYR A 8 22.38 -71.08 13.29
C TYR A 8 21.02 -70.47 13.06
N LYS A 9 20.00 -70.92 13.76
CA LYS A 9 18.65 -70.33 13.70
C LYS A 9 18.66 -68.90 14.20
N ARG A 10 19.31 -68.63 15.35
CA ARG A 10 19.43 -67.30 15.93
C ARG A 10 20.25 -66.37 15.04
N LEU A 11 21.29 -66.90 14.38
CA LEU A 11 22.14 -66.12 13.46
C LEU A 11 21.34 -65.69 12.21
N ASN A 12 20.52 -66.56 11.67
CA ASN A 12 19.67 -66.25 10.52
C ASN A 12 18.56 -65.27 10.82
N TYR A 13 17.94 -65.32 12.00
CA TYR A 13 16.98 -64.32 12.44
C TYR A 13 17.62 -62.93 12.63
N ALA A 14 18.81 -62.87 13.18
CA ALA A 14 19.56 -61.62 13.32
C ALA A 14 19.94 -61.00 11.98
N ARG A 15 20.32 -61.82 11.00
CA ARG A 15 20.62 -61.35 9.63
C ARG A 15 19.37 -60.86 8.89
N GLN A 16 18.23 -61.55 9.03
CA GLN A 16 16.96 -61.13 8.44
C GLN A 16 16.42 -59.87 9.06
N ALA A 17 16.54 -59.71 10.39
CA ALA A 17 16.14 -58.47 11.09
C ALA A 17 17.00 -57.26 10.65
N PHE A 18 18.30 -57.46 10.39
CA PHE A 18 19.19 -56.38 9.93
C PHE A 18 18.88 -55.98 8.47
N LEU A 19 18.50 -56.89 7.61
CA LEU A 19 18.13 -56.59 6.23
C LEU A 19 16.77 -55.85 6.15
N LEU A 20 15.83 -56.18 7.01
CA LEU A 20 14.54 -55.49 7.06
C LEU A 20 14.69 -54.06 7.66
N ALA A 21 15.59 -53.86 8.59
CA ALA A 21 15.87 -52.52 9.15
C ALA A 21 16.56 -51.60 8.13
N ALA A 22 17.43 -52.16 7.25
CA ALA A 22 18.11 -51.39 6.22
C ALA A 22 17.17 -50.92 5.10
N VAL A 23 16.13 -51.69 4.79
CA VAL A 23 15.13 -51.30 3.76
C VAL A 23 14.15 -50.23 4.26
N MET A 24 13.88 -50.18 5.57
CA MET A 24 13.00 -49.15 6.14
C MET A 24 13.70 -47.77 6.30
N LEU A 25 15.03 -47.71 6.29
CA LEU A 25 15.79 -46.48 6.40
C LEU A 25 15.97 -45.70 5.12
N SER A 26 15.67 -46.34 3.94
CA SER A 26 15.82 -45.72 2.63
C SER A 26 14.57 -45.01 2.08
N MET A 27 13.45 -45.05 2.79
CA MET A 27 12.21 -44.35 2.38
C MET A 27 11.97 -42.99 3.06
N ALA A 28 12.91 -42.52 3.88
CA ALA A 28 12.75 -41.25 4.62
C ALA A 28 13.41 -40.03 3.95
N ALA A 29 13.69 -40.07 2.65
CA ALA A 29 14.41 -39.00 1.97
C ALA A 29 13.67 -38.48 0.74
N CYS A 30 12.36 -38.27 0.81
CA CYS A 30 11.63 -37.40 -0.11
C CYS A 30 10.49 -36.69 0.61
N THR A 31 10.81 -35.96 1.69
CA THR A 31 10.03 -34.80 2.04
C THR A 31 10.46 -33.70 1.08
N THR A 32 9.82 -33.64 -0.08
CA THR A 32 9.76 -32.40 -0.82
C THR A 32 9.10 -31.41 0.08
N THR A 33 9.89 -30.59 0.76
CA THR A 33 9.43 -29.35 1.36
C THR A 33 8.87 -28.55 0.20
N SER A 34 7.56 -28.69 -0.05
CA SER A 34 6.83 -27.73 -0.85
C SER A 34 6.92 -26.42 -0.09
N THR A 35 7.97 -25.65 -0.36
CA THR A 35 8.00 -24.23 -0.07
C THR A 35 6.89 -23.63 -0.93
N THR A 36 5.67 -23.65 -0.41
CA THR A 36 4.63 -22.78 -0.91
C THR A 36 5.23 -21.39 -0.88
N PRO A 37 5.42 -20.71 -2.02
CA PRO A 37 5.81 -19.32 -1.97
C PRO A 37 4.71 -18.63 -1.17
N THR A 38 5.03 -18.20 0.04
CA THR A 38 4.22 -17.24 0.77
C THR A 38 4.30 -15.99 -0.08
N THR A 39 3.36 -15.86 -1.02
CA THR A 39 3.12 -14.60 -1.68
C THR A 39 2.62 -13.69 -0.58
N SER A 40 3.52 -12.97 0.06
CA SER A 40 3.14 -11.79 0.83
C SER A 40 2.41 -10.92 -0.19
N SER A 41 1.10 -10.84 -0.10
CA SER A 41 0.36 -9.89 -0.90
C SER A 41 0.76 -8.53 -0.37
N GLU A 42 1.72 -7.91 -1.02
CA GLU A 42 2.10 -6.54 -0.77
C GLU A 42 0.83 -5.69 -0.89
N ALA A 43 0.54 -4.90 0.14
CA ALA A 43 -0.61 -4.02 0.12
C ALA A 43 -0.46 -3.03 -1.04
N PRO A 44 -1.53 -2.70 -1.77
CA PRO A 44 -1.47 -1.75 -2.87
C PRO A 44 -1.05 -0.37 -2.33
N GLN A 45 -0.05 0.22 -2.96
CA GLN A 45 0.31 1.61 -2.71
C GLN A 45 -0.69 2.50 -3.43
N LEU A 46 -1.48 3.25 -2.68
CA LEU A 46 -2.52 4.11 -3.21
C LEU A 46 -1.96 5.53 -3.38
N MET A 47 -2.21 6.12 -4.53
CA MET A 47 -2.03 7.55 -4.78
C MET A 47 -3.39 8.22 -4.71
N PHE A 48 -3.43 9.42 -4.14
CA PHE A 48 -4.66 10.20 -4.04
C PHE A 48 -4.56 11.47 -4.87
N VAL A 49 -5.68 11.90 -5.44
CA VAL A 49 -5.75 13.09 -6.27
C VAL A 49 -6.92 13.95 -5.81
N GLN A 50 -6.64 15.21 -5.55
CA GLN A 50 -7.62 16.23 -5.19
C GLN A 50 -7.55 17.38 -6.18
N SER A 51 -8.70 17.89 -6.60
CA SER A 51 -8.80 19.02 -7.54
C SER A 51 -9.61 20.14 -6.92
N ALA A 52 -9.23 21.36 -7.20
CA ALA A 52 -9.90 22.57 -6.75
C ALA A 52 -9.96 23.61 -7.89
N ASP A 53 -10.91 24.51 -7.79
CA ASP A 53 -11.07 25.58 -8.77
C ASP A 53 -10.02 26.67 -8.63
N ASP A 54 -9.47 26.85 -7.41
CA ASP A 54 -8.53 27.91 -7.12
C ASP A 54 -7.60 27.53 -5.96
N PHE A 55 -6.53 28.29 -5.80
CA PHE A 55 -5.46 28.08 -4.82
C PHE A 55 -5.12 29.38 -4.09
N LYS A 56 -4.91 29.29 -2.79
CA LYS A 56 -4.39 30.40 -1.98
C LYS A 56 -3.36 29.88 -1.00
N VAL A 57 -2.28 30.65 -0.80
CA VAL A 57 -1.25 30.32 0.18
C VAL A 57 -1.17 31.40 1.26
N ASP A 58 -0.97 30.97 2.50
CA ASP A 58 -0.51 31.82 3.59
C ASP A 58 0.90 31.36 3.99
N ALA A 59 1.88 32.04 3.45
CA ALA A 59 3.29 31.70 3.69
C ALA A 59 3.72 31.95 5.15
N ALA A 60 3.08 32.87 5.86
CA ALA A 60 3.38 33.17 7.25
C ALA A 60 2.84 32.07 8.18
N ALA A 61 1.62 31.59 7.92
CA ALA A 61 1.01 30.49 8.65
C ALA A 61 1.49 29.10 8.18
N LYS A 62 2.25 29.02 7.08
CA LYS A 62 2.63 27.75 6.45
C LYS A 62 1.42 26.88 6.11
N THR A 63 0.39 27.51 5.57
CA THR A 63 -0.82 26.83 5.12
C THR A 63 -1.14 27.19 3.67
N PHE A 64 -1.80 26.26 2.97
CA PHE A 64 -2.46 26.57 1.72
C PHE A 64 -3.92 26.09 1.73
N LYS A 65 -4.72 26.71 0.89
CA LYS A 65 -6.14 26.46 0.75
C LYS A 65 -6.45 26.01 -0.69
N LEU A 66 -7.04 24.86 -0.83
CA LEU A 66 -7.71 24.39 -2.04
C LEU A 66 -9.13 24.97 -2.03
N VAL A 67 -9.40 25.95 -2.89
CA VAL A 67 -10.65 26.72 -2.89
C VAL A 67 -11.67 26.01 -3.78
N ARG A 68 -12.88 25.85 -3.28
CA ARG A 68 -13.97 25.11 -3.94
C ARG A 68 -13.50 23.75 -4.45
N MET A 69 -12.89 22.98 -3.55
CA MET A 69 -12.38 21.68 -3.90
C MET A 69 -13.49 20.68 -4.20
N ASN A 70 -13.23 19.72 -5.06
CA ASN A 70 -14.12 18.62 -5.31
C ASN A 70 -14.37 17.84 -4.00
N GLN A 71 -15.64 17.54 -3.70
CA GLN A 71 -16.03 16.83 -2.47
C GLN A 71 -15.65 15.35 -2.49
N GLN A 72 -14.90 14.94 -3.49
CA GLN A 72 -14.39 13.58 -3.64
C GLN A 72 -12.87 13.63 -3.84
N THR A 73 -12.18 12.73 -3.16
CA THR A 73 -10.77 12.44 -3.42
C THR A 73 -10.68 11.19 -4.28
N LEU A 74 -10.04 11.29 -5.43
CA LEU A 74 -9.76 10.13 -6.27
C LEU A 74 -8.60 9.34 -5.67
N TYR A 75 -8.58 8.03 -5.85
CA TYR A 75 -7.44 7.21 -5.53
C TYR A 75 -7.19 6.16 -6.61
N PHE A 76 -5.94 5.77 -6.76
CA PHE A 76 -5.56 4.70 -7.67
C PHE A 76 -4.27 4.02 -7.22
N SER A 77 -4.07 2.78 -7.69
CA SER A 77 -2.83 2.02 -7.59
C SER A 77 -2.60 1.27 -8.90
N ASP A 78 -1.36 1.17 -9.37
CA ASP A 78 -1.00 0.34 -10.53
C ASP A 78 -0.46 -1.02 -10.10
N ARG A 79 0.17 -1.11 -8.94
CA ARG A 79 0.83 -2.35 -8.45
C ARG A 79 0.65 -2.52 -6.94
N PRO A 80 0.63 -3.77 -6.46
CA PRO A 80 0.57 -5.04 -7.19
C PRO A 80 -0.77 -5.30 -7.86
N GLN A 81 -1.79 -4.51 -7.51
CA GLN A 81 -3.14 -4.57 -8.06
C GLN A 81 -3.51 -3.22 -8.66
N ARG A 82 -4.15 -3.25 -9.82
CA ARG A 82 -4.73 -2.04 -10.42
C ARG A 82 -6.07 -1.75 -9.75
N ILE A 83 -6.11 -0.66 -9.02
CA ILE A 83 -7.28 -0.19 -8.28
C ILE A 83 -7.50 1.26 -8.66
N ALA A 84 -8.75 1.66 -8.86
CA ALA A 84 -9.13 3.06 -8.99
C ALA A 84 -10.50 3.26 -8.36
N GLY A 85 -10.72 4.42 -7.77
CA GLY A 85 -11.98 4.76 -7.14
C GLY A 85 -11.99 6.19 -6.63
N HIS A 86 -12.96 6.50 -5.81
CA HIS A 86 -13.08 7.78 -5.14
C HIS A 86 -13.62 7.62 -3.72
N LEU A 87 -13.20 8.53 -2.86
CA LEU A 87 -13.64 8.65 -1.48
C LEU A 87 -14.47 9.92 -1.33
N LYS A 88 -15.48 9.87 -0.49
CA LYS A 88 -16.05 11.10 0.04
C LYS A 88 -15.03 11.81 0.90
N MET A 89 -15.11 13.13 0.99
CA MET A 89 -14.18 13.91 1.81
C MET A 89 -14.16 13.48 3.28
N GLU A 90 -15.31 13.12 3.83
CA GLU A 90 -15.41 12.59 5.21
C GLU A 90 -14.59 11.31 5.42
N ASP A 91 -14.55 10.42 4.41
CA ASP A 91 -13.79 9.17 4.49
C ASP A 91 -12.31 9.42 4.29
N TYR A 92 -11.93 10.31 3.37
CA TYR A 92 -10.55 10.75 3.21
C TYR A 92 -9.97 11.35 4.51
N LEU A 93 -10.74 12.18 5.21
CA LEU A 93 -10.28 12.77 6.48
C LEU A 93 -10.09 11.74 7.60
N LYS A 94 -10.72 10.57 7.52
CA LYS A 94 -10.48 9.48 8.48
C LYS A 94 -9.07 8.90 8.36
N GLU A 95 -8.46 8.95 7.15
CA GLU A 95 -7.09 8.49 6.92
C GLU A 95 -6.04 9.34 7.68
N TRP A 96 -6.43 10.52 8.14
CA TRP A 96 -5.61 11.40 8.97
C TRP A 96 -5.75 11.16 10.47
N THR A 97 -6.46 10.13 10.86
CA THR A 97 -6.76 9.81 12.26
C THR A 97 -6.25 8.43 12.63
N ALA A 98 -6.00 8.20 13.91
CA ALA A 98 -5.63 6.88 14.44
C ALA A 98 -6.64 5.76 14.11
N LYS A 99 -7.84 6.09 13.62
CA LYS A 99 -8.85 5.12 13.16
C LYS A 99 -8.46 4.42 11.86
N ALA A 100 -7.58 5.01 11.06
CA ALA A 100 -7.04 4.39 9.84
C ALA A 100 -5.94 3.36 10.12
N GLY A 101 -5.50 3.20 11.37
CA GLY A 101 -4.47 2.23 11.74
C GLY A 101 -3.15 2.91 12.15
N LYS A 102 -2.08 2.13 12.20
CA LYS A 102 -0.75 2.63 12.60
C LYS A 102 -0.07 3.48 11.52
N ASP A 103 -0.39 3.20 10.26
CA ASP A 103 0.23 3.85 9.09
C ASP A 103 -0.75 4.89 8.52
N ASN A 104 -1.33 5.72 9.39
CA ASN A 104 -2.23 6.79 9.00
C ASN A 104 -1.44 8.07 8.67
N PHE A 105 -2.03 8.94 7.83
CA PHE A 105 -1.41 10.20 7.42
C PHE A 105 -1.14 11.18 8.58
N GLY A 106 -1.77 11.01 9.73
CA GLY A 106 -1.51 11.84 10.90
C GLY A 106 -0.19 11.49 11.59
N GLU A 107 0.21 10.21 11.55
CA GLU A 107 1.47 9.72 12.12
C GLU A 107 2.62 9.78 11.10
N ASP A 108 2.31 9.56 9.81
CA ASP A 108 3.26 9.60 8.71
C ASP A 108 2.74 10.52 7.59
N PRO A 109 2.99 11.84 7.70
CA PRO A 109 2.49 12.84 6.77
C PRO A 109 2.99 12.61 5.35
N PRO A 110 2.08 12.53 4.36
CA PRO A 110 2.45 12.23 2.99
C PRO A 110 3.11 13.40 2.28
N ASN A 111 3.97 13.06 1.32
CA ASN A 111 4.42 14.01 0.31
C ASN A 111 3.33 14.18 -0.75
N ALA A 112 3.27 15.37 -1.32
CA ALA A 112 2.35 15.67 -2.39
C ALA A 112 3.00 16.59 -3.44
N VAL A 113 2.61 16.40 -4.69
CA VAL A 113 2.91 17.35 -5.76
C VAL A 113 1.71 18.26 -5.95
N LEU A 114 1.89 19.53 -5.70
CA LEU A 114 0.94 20.58 -6.01
C LEU A 114 1.19 21.09 -7.43
N SER A 115 0.14 21.17 -8.24
CA SER A 115 0.15 21.71 -9.60
C SER A 115 -0.91 22.78 -9.71
N VAL A 116 -0.50 24.01 -10.03
CA VAL A 116 -1.36 25.19 -10.08
C VAL A 116 -1.26 25.88 -11.45
N TYR A 117 -2.39 26.14 -12.07
CA TYR A 117 -2.47 26.97 -13.26
C TYR A 117 -2.67 28.43 -12.87
N GLU A 118 -1.59 29.22 -12.94
CA GLU A 118 -1.65 30.63 -12.66
C GLU A 118 -2.24 31.40 -13.86
N PRO A 119 -3.16 32.36 -13.65
CA PRO A 119 -3.72 33.13 -14.73
C PRO A 119 -2.63 33.86 -15.55
N GLY A 120 -2.65 33.67 -16.87
CA GLY A 120 -1.70 34.32 -17.78
C GLY A 120 -0.34 33.64 -17.91
N GLN A 121 -0.10 32.54 -17.24
CA GLN A 121 1.07 31.70 -17.42
C GLN A 121 0.78 30.58 -18.42
N PRO A 122 1.70 30.25 -19.33
CA PRO A 122 1.51 29.19 -20.33
C PRO A 122 1.58 27.78 -19.68
N ASP A 123 2.39 27.65 -18.64
CA ASP A 123 2.67 26.39 -17.94
C ASP A 123 2.14 26.43 -16.51
N ASN A 124 1.88 25.27 -15.93
CA ASN A 124 1.53 25.14 -14.53
C ASN A 124 2.77 25.26 -13.63
N THR A 125 2.61 25.93 -12.50
CA THR A 125 3.62 25.93 -11.43
C THR A 125 3.46 24.65 -10.63
N THR A 126 4.58 23.97 -10.35
CA THR A 126 4.62 22.75 -9.54
C THR A 126 5.51 22.94 -8.31
N ALA A 127 5.08 22.37 -7.20
CA ALA A 127 5.85 22.30 -5.96
C ALA A 127 5.66 20.93 -5.29
N VAL A 128 6.73 20.43 -4.68
CA VAL A 128 6.65 19.23 -3.81
C VAL A 128 6.56 19.70 -2.36
N VAL A 129 5.56 19.22 -1.67
CA VAL A 129 5.26 19.58 -0.29
C VAL A 129 4.98 18.34 0.54
N GLU A 130 5.36 18.34 1.80
CA GLU A 130 4.80 17.46 2.82
C GLU A 130 3.55 18.15 3.35
N ILE A 131 2.42 17.48 3.34
CA ILE A 131 1.13 18.04 3.78
C ILE A 131 0.72 17.45 5.13
N ASN A 132 0.00 18.25 5.92
CA ASN A 132 -0.47 17.83 7.23
C ASN A 132 -1.71 18.62 7.66
N HIS A 133 -2.39 18.15 8.71
CA HIS A 133 -3.49 18.81 9.41
C HIS A 133 -4.61 19.30 8.46
N PRO A 134 -5.21 18.45 7.63
CA PRO A 134 -6.31 18.87 6.76
C PRO A 134 -7.49 19.39 7.58
N LYS A 135 -8.03 20.52 7.15
CA LYS A 135 -9.19 21.14 7.76
C LYS A 135 -10.16 21.63 6.70
N ILE A 136 -11.43 21.22 6.81
CA ILE A 136 -12.50 21.73 5.95
C ILE A 136 -12.95 23.11 6.45
N ASP A 137 -13.13 24.03 5.51
CA ASP A 137 -13.70 25.36 5.70
C ASP A 137 -14.75 25.59 4.60
N GLY A 138 -15.98 25.19 4.87
CA GLY A 138 -17.06 25.20 3.87
C GLY A 138 -16.80 24.21 2.72
N SER A 139 -16.58 24.72 1.51
CA SER A 139 -16.20 23.97 0.33
C SER A 139 -14.70 23.90 0.09
N ASP A 140 -13.93 24.52 0.95
CA ASP A 140 -12.48 24.61 0.85
C ASP A 140 -11.79 23.59 1.75
N LEU A 141 -10.59 23.19 1.39
CA LEU A 141 -9.73 22.33 2.21
C LEU A 141 -8.41 23.03 2.46
N ILE A 142 -8.02 23.14 3.72
CA ILE A 142 -6.80 23.78 4.17
C ILE A 142 -5.84 22.70 4.63
N TYR A 143 -4.57 22.80 4.20
CA TYR A 143 -3.46 22.00 4.70
C TYR A 143 -2.39 22.86 5.34
N SER A 144 -1.76 22.39 6.39
CA SER A 144 -0.42 22.82 6.75
C SER A 144 0.58 22.18 5.81
N TYR A 145 1.67 22.87 5.47
CA TYR A 145 2.67 22.34 4.56
C TYR A 145 4.10 22.64 5.00
N LYS A 146 5.00 21.77 4.55
CA LYS A 146 6.45 22.01 4.52
C LYS A 146 6.91 21.87 3.06
N LEU A 147 7.50 22.95 2.53
CA LEU A 147 8.02 22.93 1.15
C LEU A 147 9.27 22.03 1.09
N ILE A 148 9.28 21.12 0.14
CA ILE A 148 10.39 20.20 -0.13
C ILE A 148 11.16 20.68 -1.35
N GLU A 149 10.44 20.96 -2.46
CA GLU A 149 11.04 21.36 -3.73
C GLU A 149 10.12 22.32 -4.49
N GLY A 150 10.72 23.20 -5.30
CA GLY A 150 10.00 24.19 -6.11
C GLY A 150 9.62 25.42 -5.34
N SER A 151 8.57 26.10 -5.80
CA SER A 151 8.01 27.30 -5.16
C SER A 151 6.49 27.25 -5.24
N LEU A 152 5.85 27.76 -4.18
CA LEU A 152 4.40 27.93 -4.18
C LEU A 152 4.06 29.28 -4.79
N PRO A 153 3.10 29.36 -5.73
CA PRO A 153 2.57 30.63 -6.19
C PRO A 153 1.79 31.33 -5.09
N ASP A 154 1.70 32.65 -5.12
CA ASP A 154 0.91 33.42 -4.14
C ASP A 154 -0.60 33.14 -4.24
N GLY A 155 -1.04 32.68 -5.38
CA GLY A 155 -2.41 32.24 -5.68
C GLY A 155 -2.47 31.70 -7.09
N GLY A 156 -3.61 31.17 -7.49
CA GLY A 156 -3.73 30.62 -8.83
C GLY A 156 -5.17 30.25 -9.17
N GLY A 157 -5.35 29.60 -10.30
CA GLY A 157 -6.61 29.03 -10.75
C GLY A 157 -6.70 27.52 -10.47
N ALA A 158 -7.13 26.79 -11.48
CA ALA A 158 -7.34 25.35 -11.35
C ALA A 158 -6.10 24.65 -10.79
N THR A 159 -6.34 23.89 -9.75
CA THR A 159 -5.28 23.30 -8.93
C THR A 159 -5.52 21.81 -8.72
N THR A 160 -4.45 21.04 -8.80
CA THR A 160 -4.48 19.62 -8.49
C THR A 160 -3.37 19.28 -7.50
N LEU A 161 -3.72 18.49 -6.49
CA LEU A 161 -2.82 17.94 -5.49
C LEU A 161 -2.73 16.42 -5.70
N PHE A 162 -1.55 15.93 -6.01
CA PHE A 162 -1.23 14.52 -6.13
C PHE A 162 -0.54 14.08 -4.84
N ILE A 163 -1.20 13.21 -4.07
CA ILE A 163 -0.74 12.80 -2.74
C ILE A 163 -0.20 11.38 -2.84
N ASP A 164 1.04 11.18 -2.44
CA ASP A 164 1.65 9.85 -2.41
C ASP A 164 1.27 9.12 -1.12
N SER A 165 1.03 7.82 -1.23
CA SER A 165 0.86 6.96 -0.07
C SER A 165 2.23 6.53 0.42
N ILE A 166 2.57 6.88 1.63
CA ILE A 166 3.81 6.45 2.27
C ILE A 166 3.54 5.14 3.02
N GLY A 167 4.39 4.15 2.75
CA GLY A 167 4.51 2.98 3.62
C GLY A 167 3.89 1.69 3.12
N VAL A 168 4.63 0.64 3.37
CA VAL A 168 4.21 -0.76 3.30
C VAL A 168 3.26 -1.00 4.47
N GLY A 169 1.98 -0.71 4.30
CA GLY A 169 0.99 -0.94 5.35
C GLY A 169 -0.14 0.08 5.46
N GLY A 170 -0.18 1.07 4.57
CA GLY A 170 -1.31 1.98 4.48
C GLY A 170 -2.61 1.18 4.41
N GLY A 171 -3.27 0.99 5.55
CA GLY A 171 -4.50 0.24 5.64
C GLY A 171 -5.53 0.96 4.78
N VAL A 172 -6.14 0.22 3.87
CA VAL A 172 -7.37 0.68 3.22
C VAL A 172 -8.42 0.81 4.33
N GLY A 173 -8.62 2.02 4.83
CA GLY A 173 -9.61 2.32 5.85
C GLY A 173 -11.05 2.05 5.36
N PRO A 174 -12.04 2.10 6.25
CA PRO A 174 -13.43 1.93 5.87
C PRO A 174 -13.87 3.06 4.93
N GLY A 175 -14.31 2.73 3.74
CA GLY A 175 -14.73 3.70 2.69
C GLY A 175 -14.08 3.46 1.33
N PHE A 176 -13.04 2.64 1.29
CA PHE A 176 -12.42 2.23 0.03
C PHE A 176 -13.30 1.21 -0.71
N HIS A 177 -14.08 1.71 -1.65
CA HIS A 177 -14.86 0.89 -2.58
C HIS A 177 -14.25 0.96 -3.97
N GLY A 178 -12.98 0.52 -4.09
CA GLY A 178 -12.28 0.47 -5.37
C GLY A 178 -12.76 -0.67 -6.24
N VAL A 179 -13.07 -0.37 -7.48
CA VAL A 179 -13.27 -1.38 -8.52
C VAL A 179 -11.91 -1.69 -9.13
N GLY A 180 -11.48 -2.95 -9.07
CA GLY A 180 -10.24 -3.36 -9.72
C GLY A 180 -10.31 -3.09 -11.22
N VAL A 181 -9.46 -2.18 -11.71
CA VAL A 181 -9.36 -1.84 -13.13
C VAL A 181 -8.34 -2.79 -13.76
N GLY A 182 -8.78 -3.65 -14.65
CA GLY A 182 -7.89 -4.47 -15.47
C GLY A 182 -7.75 -5.94 -15.11
N ARG A 183 -8.66 -6.53 -14.36
CA ARG A 183 -8.85 -7.98 -14.45
C ARG A 183 -9.42 -8.30 -15.85
N ARG A 184 -8.53 -8.58 -16.79
CA ARG A 184 -8.96 -9.42 -17.91
C ARG A 184 -9.35 -10.76 -17.30
N GLY A 185 -10.62 -11.08 -17.36
CA GLY A 185 -11.09 -12.44 -17.12
C GLY A 185 -10.30 -13.41 -18.01
N PRO A 186 -10.26 -14.71 -17.67
CA PRO A 186 -9.67 -15.70 -18.55
C PRO A 186 -10.30 -15.52 -19.92
N GLY A 187 -9.46 -15.22 -20.91
CA GLY A 187 -9.91 -15.05 -22.28
C GLY A 187 -10.62 -16.32 -22.73
N LEU A 188 -11.80 -16.11 -23.30
CA LEU A 188 -12.45 -17.11 -24.15
C LEU A 188 -11.61 -17.30 -25.41
#